data_10707826f27189c74432d3f6f79047d7
#
_entry.id   10707826f27189c74432d3f6f79047d7
#
_cell.length_a   1.000
_cell.length_b   1.000
_cell.length_c   1.000
_cell.angle_alpha   90.00
_cell.angle_beta   90.00
_cell.angle_gamma   90.00
#
_symmetry.space_group_name_H-M   'P 1'
#
loop_
_entity.id
_entity.type
_entity.pdbx_description
1 polymer ?
#
loop_
_entity_poly.entity_id
_entity_poly.type
_entity_poly.pdbx_seq_one_letter_code
_entity_poly.pdbx_strand_id
1 'polypeptide(L)'
;MKIDLVPITVRELCASYEDLSVSEEGITGYGGRLNIRPKYQREFVYDDKKRNAVMDTLWHGFPLNVMYWVRIGDDQYELLDGQQRTISICSFIAGEYMMTFDGNLLGFENMTDTQKNRILDYTLQVYICEGTDEEKLKWFQTINIAGEKLTEQEIRNAIYTGQWTTQAKRRFSKSGCVAYKIGSDYMTGSPIRQDYFETALRWIGDAQGLTIEQYMARHQNDRDADELWQYFQNVIHWVQVHFTKLYKKEMKAVEWGLLYNRYKDTALTATAIGDEVARLMRDSDVQKKSGIFEYVFDHDIRHLGIRAFDDNTKREVYERQEGICPLCGRHFGIEQMEADHITPWVEGGRTVAENCQMLCRECNRRKS
;
A
#
# COMPACT_ATOMS: atom_id res chain seq x y z
N MET A 1 2.47 8.43 -31.03
CA MET A 1 1.42 9.19 -30.29
C MET A 1 1.42 10.63 -30.75
N LYS A 2 0.26 11.21 -31.12
CA LYS A 2 0.06 12.62 -31.43
C LYS A 2 -0.38 13.36 -30.16
N ILE A 3 0.12 14.58 -29.94
CA ILE A 3 -0.22 15.38 -28.73
C ILE A 3 -0.49 16.81 -29.20
N ASP A 4 -1.68 17.30 -28.95
CA ASP A 4 -2.11 18.66 -29.28
C ASP A 4 -2.41 19.43 -27.99
N LEU A 5 -1.88 20.65 -27.86
CA LEU A 5 -2.22 21.53 -26.71
C LEU A 5 -3.48 22.32 -27.03
N VAL A 6 -4.50 22.20 -26.22
CA VAL A 6 -5.80 22.86 -26.38
C VAL A 6 -6.13 23.67 -25.13
N PRO A 7 -6.42 24.97 -25.24
CA PRO A 7 -6.94 25.76 -24.14
C PRO A 7 -8.42 25.42 -23.93
N ILE A 8 -8.79 25.09 -22.70
CA ILE A 8 -10.17 24.77 -22.30
C ILE A 8 -10.55 25.61 -21.09
N THR A 9 -11.65 26.31 -21.13
CA THR A 9 -12.10 27.10 -19.99
C THR A 9 -12.69 26.20 -18.91
N VAL A 10 -12.65 26.66 -17.66
CA VAL A 10 -13.31 25.97 -16.54
C VAL A 10 -14.82 25.86 -16.82
N ARG A 11 -15.42 26.83 -17.48
CA ARG A 11 -16.83 26.80 -17.92
C ARG A 11 -17.10 25.60 -18.84
N GLU A 12 -16.25 25.40 -19.84
CA GLU A 12 -16.38 24.25 -20.75
C GLU A 12 -16.13 22.92 -20.04
N LEU A 13 -15.11 22.86 -19.19
CA LEU A 13 -14.79 21.64 -18.41
C LEU A 13 -15.97 21.20 -17.53
N CYS A 14 -16.59 22.14 -16.82
CA CYS A 14 -17.66 21.84 -15.86
C CYS A 14 -19.05 21.77 -16.51
N ALA A 15 -19.18 21.99 -17.84
CA ALA A 15 -20.43 21.81 -18.52
C ALA A 15 -20.92 20.36 -18.37
N SER A 16 -22.18 20.19 -17.91
CA SER A 16 -22.80 18.89 -17.64
C SER A 16 -21.92 17.99 -16.73
N TYR A 17 -21.31 18.58 -15.70
CA TYR A 17 -20.58 17.79 -14.69
C TYR A 17 -21.57 16.97 -13.88
N GLU A 18 -21.29 15.67 -13.81
CA GLU A 18 -22.07 14.73 -13.01
C GLU A 18 -21.09 13.78 -12.29
N ASP A 19 -21.27 13.65 -10.97
CA ASP A 19 -20.58 12.65 -10.16
C ASP A 19 -21.53 11.52 -9.79
N LEU A 20 -21.50 10.45 -10.58
CA LEU A 20 -22.27 9.22 -10.36
C LEU A 20 -21.39 8.11 -9.77
N SER A 21 -20.32 8.47 -9.06
CA SER A 21 -19.38 7.52 -8.47
C SER A 21 -20.03 6.59 -7.44
N VAL A 22 -21.12 6.99 -6.80
CA VAL A 22 -21.91 6.19 -5.87
C VAL A 22 -22.64 5.05 -6.59
N SER A 23 -23.16 5.30 -7.80
CA SER A 23 -23.80 4.29 -8.65
C SER A 23 -22.84 3.55 -9.57
N GLU A 24 -21.54 3.86 -9.49
CA GLU A 24 -20.47 3.25 -10.29
C GLU A 24 -20.46 3.63 -11.77
N GLU A 25 -21.25 4.58 -12.19
CA GLU A 25 -21.30 5.09 -13.56
C GLU A 25 -20.15 6.05 -13.88
N GLY A 26 -19.38 6.46 -12.84
CA GLY A 26 -18.18 7.29 -13.00
C GLY A 26 -18.44 8.77 -12.80
N ILE A 27 -17.50 9.60 -13.24
CA ILE A 27 -17.56 11.07 -13.18
C ILE A 27 -17.37 11.61 -14.59
N THR A 28 -18.28 12.46 -15.03
CA THR A 28 -18.22 13.05 -16.37
C THR A 28 -18.23 14.57 -16.33
N GLY A 29 -17.75 15.20 -17.39
CA GLY A 29 -17.74 16.64 -17.59
C GLY A 29 -17.54 16.99 -19.07
N TYR A 30 -17.26 18.26 -19.37
CA TYR A 30 -17.04 18.73 -20.72
C TYR A 30 -18.21 18.40 -21.67
N GLY A 31 -19.43 18.66 -21.20
CA GLY A 31 -20.65 18.30 -21.93
C GLY A 31 -20.92 16.81 -22.05
N GLY A 32 -20.48 16.02 -21.09
CA GLY A 32 -20.59 14.55 -21.10
C GLY A 32 -19.54 13.83 -21.98
N ARG A 33 -18.62 14.60 -22.58
CA ARG A 33 -17.59 14.06 -23.50
C ARG A 33 -16.32 13.61 -22.80
N LEU A 34 -16.07 14.06 -21.57
CA LEU A 34 -14.90 13.71 -20.78
C LEU A 34 -15.28 12.74 -19.67
N ASN A 35 -14.72 11.53 -19.69
CA ASN A 35 -14.69 10.65 -18.53
C ASN A 35 -13.56 11.10 -17.59
N ILE A 36 -13.94 11.76 -16.50
CA ILE A 36 -12.98 12.33 -15.52
C ILE A 36 -12.37 11.23 -14.67
N ARG A 37 -13.08 10.13 -14.48
CA ARG A 37 -12.61 9.03 -13.66
C ARG A 37 -12.74 7.68 -14.38
N PRO A 38 -11.82 7.39 -15.30
CA PRO A 38 -11.74 6.07 -15.92
C PRO A 38 -11.59 4.95 -14.88
N LYS A 39 -12.07 3.75 -15.20
CA LYS A 39 -12.12 2.60 -14.28
C LYS A 39 -10.77 2.21 -13.68
N TYR A 40 -9.67 2.53 -14.32
CA TYR A 40 -8.32 2.25 -13.82
C TYR A 40 -7.81 3.29 -12.81
N GLN A 41 -8.38 4.49 -12.73
CA GLN A 41 -7.95 5.51 -11.78
C GLN A 41 -8.54 5.27 -10.37
N ARG A 42 -7.87 5.84 -9.36
CA ARG A 42 -8.26 5.74 -7.96
C ARG A 42 -9.38 6.71 -7.60
N GLU A 43 -9.94 6.55 -6.40
CA GLU A 43 -10.87 7.51 -5.83
C GLU A 43 -10.22 8.88 -5.56
N PHE A 44 -11.06 9.90 -5.37
CA PHE A 44 -10.62 11.24 -4.99
C PHE A 44 -9.91 11.19 -3.63
N VAL A 45 -8.67 11.70 -3.57
CA VAL A 45 -7.80 11.58 -2.39
C VAL A 45 -7.27 12.93 -1.88
N TYR A 46 -7.56 14.06 -2.56
CA TYR A 46 -7.14 15.35 -2.04
C TYR A 46 -7.84 15.64 -0.71
N ASP A 47 -7.03 16.03 0.27
CA ASP A 47 -7.53 16.65 1.49
C ASP A 47 -8.01 18.09 1.21
N ASP A 48 -8.68 18.69 2.19
CA ASP A 48 -9.20 20.06 2.06
C ASP A 48 -8.10 21.06 1.72
N LYS A 49 -6.88 20.89 2.23
CA LYS A 49 -5.76 21.79 1.96
C LYS A 49 -5.34 21.75 0.49
N LYS A 50 -5.20 20.58 -0.09
CA LYS A 50 -4.82 20.42 -1.52
C LYS A 50 -5.95 20.87 -2.44
N ARG A 51 -7.20 20.54 -2.09
CA ARG A 51 -8.39 20.95 -2.82
C ARG A 51 -8.52 22.49 -2.85
N ASN A 52 -8.34 23.12 -1.70
CA ASN A 52 -8.41 24.58 -1.58
C ASN A 52 -7.27 25.27 -2.33
N ALA A 53 -6.06 24.70 -2.34
CA ALA A 53 -4.92 25.24 -3.08
C ALA A 53 -5.17 25.28 -4.61
N VAL A 54 -5.91 24.30 -5.16
CA VAL A 54 -6.32 24.33 -6.57
C VAL A 54 -7.21 25.53 -6.85
N MET A 55 -8.26 25.74 -6.04
CA MET A 55 -9.19 26.84 -6.22
C MET A 55 -8.55 28.21 -5.97
N ASP A 56 -7.64 28.30 -4.98
CA ASP A 56 -6.87 29.52 -4.73
C ASP A 56 -5.99 29.89 -5.92
N THR A 57 -5.41 28.90 -6.60
CA THR A 57 -4.63 29.09 -7.83
C THR A 57 -5.50 29.72 -8.94
N LEU A 58 -6.73 29.22 -9.14
CA LEU A 58 -7.69 29.78 -10.11
C LEU A 58 -8.10 31.21 -9.72
N TRP A 59 -8.40 31.42 -8.43
CA TRP A 59 -8.80 32.72 -7.89
C TRP A 59 -7.77 33.81 -8.14
N HIS A 60 -6.49 33.52 -7.96
CA HIS A 60 -5.41 34.48 -8.21
C HIS A 60 -4.92 34.53 -9.68
N GLY A 61 -5.48 33.67 -10.55
CA GLY A 61 -5.04 33.59 -11.96
C GLY A 61 -3.61 33.06 -12.13
N PHE A 62 -3.11 32.30 -11.13
CA PHE A 62 -1.79 31.67 -11.23
C PHE A 62 -1.82 30.45 -12.17
N PRO A 63 -0.67 30.09 -12.78
CA PRO A 63 -0.61 28.94 -13.65
C PRO A 63 -0.94 27.64 -12.89
N LEU A 64 -1.95 26.91 -13.34
CA LEU A 64 -2.21 25.56 -12.90
C LEU A 64 -1.44 24.58 -13.80
N ASN A 65 -0.91 23.49 -13.22
CA ASN A 65 -0.23 22.45 -14.00
C ASN A 65 -1.13 21.93 -15.11
N VAL A 66 -0.54 21.63 -16.26
CA VAL A 66 -1.22 21.09 -17.45
C VAL A 66 -1.98 19.80 -17.12
N MET A 67 -3.04 19.55 -17.86
CA MET A 67 -3.83 18.31 -17.78
C MET A 67 -3.61 17.48 -19.04
N TYR A 68 -3.77 16.17 -18.95
CA TYR A 68 -3.61 15.26 -20.07
C TYR A 68 -4.90 14.47 -20.27
N TRP A 69 -5.47 14.58 -21.45
CA TRP A 69 -6.63 13.84 -21.89
C TRP A 69 -6.26 12.89 -23.02
N VAL A 70 -6.92 11.74 -23.09
CA VAL A 70 -6.75 10.77 -24.17
C VAL A 70 -8.03 10.73 -24.98
N ARG A 71 -7.88 10.86 -26.30
CA ARG A 71 -8.99 10.64 -27.23
C ARG A 71 -9.28 9.13 -27.32
N ILE A 72 -10.52 8.75 -27.05
CA ILE A 72 -11.01 7.35 -27.08
C ILE A 72 -12.03 7.11 -28.18
N GLY A 73 -12.50 8.16 -28.84
CA GLY A 73 -13.49 8.09 -29.91
C GLY A 73 -13.70 9.47 -30.54
N ASP A 74 -14.68 9.58 -31.42
CA ASP A 74 -15.08 10.84 -32.01
C ASP A 74 -15.64 11.75 -30.92
N ASP A 75 -14.87 12.83 -30.61
CA ASP A 75 -15.18 13.82 -29.58
C ASP A 75 -15.42 13.24 -28.17
N GLN A 76 -14.80 12.09 -27.86
CA GLN A 76 -14.84 11.43 -26.56
C GLN A 76 -13.45 11.33 -25.99
N TYR A 77 -13.33 11.62 -24.69
CA TYR A 77 -12.05 11.73 -24.00
C TYR A 77 -12.07 11.00 -22.65
N GLU A 78 -10.90 10.52 -22.25
CA GLU A 78 -10.63 10.09 -20.88
C GLU A 78 -9.54 10.97 -20.27
N LEU A 79 -9.71 11.33 -19.00
CA LEU A 79 -8.72 12.08 -18.25
C LEU A 79 -7.55 11.16 -17.88
N LEU A 80 -6.36 11.44 -18.38
CA LEU A 80 -5.15 10.68 -18.09
C LEU A 80 -4.43 11.21 -16.84
N ASP A 81 -4.21 12.52 -16.74
CA ASP A 81 -3.69 13.21 -15.55
C ASP A 81 -4.44 14.51 -15.30
N GLY A 82 -4.57 14.86 -14.02
CA GLY A 82 -5.30 16.03 -13.55
C GLY A 82 -6.64 15.71 -12.88
N GLN A 83 -6.95 14.43 -12.63
CA GLN A 83 -8.22 14.00 -12.02
C GLN A 83 -8.54 14.77 -10.73
N GLN A 84 -7.61 14.84 -9.80
CA GLN A 84 -7.82 15.48 -8.51
C GLN A 84 -8.11 16.97 -8.65
N ARG A 85 -7.41 17.65 -9.57
CA ARG A 85 -7.62 19.07 -9.91
C ARG A 85 -8.98 19.29 -10.55
N THR A 86 -9.31 18.46 -11.53
CA THR A 86 -10.61 18.52 -12.24
C THR A 86 -11.78 18.33 -11.28
N ILE A 87 -11.75 17.30 -10.43
CA ILE A 87 -12.81 17.06 -9.46
C ILE A 87 -12.89 18.22 -8.46
N SER A 88 -11.77 18.75 -7.95
CA SER A 88 -11.77 19.89 -7.03
C SER A 88 -12.48 21.11 -7.64
N ILE A 89 -12.22 21.39 -8.91
CA ILE A 89 -12.82 22.52 -9.62
C ILE A 89 -14.31 22.29 -9.84
N CYS A 90 -14.67 21.14 -10.40
CA CYS A 90 -16.06 20.83 -10.75
C CYS A 90 -16.95 20.68 -9.52
N SER A 91 -16.48 20.03 -8.46
CA SER A 91 -17.21 19.92 -7.18
C SER A 91 -17.45 21.29 -6.51
N PHE A 92 -16.48 22.22 -6.61
CA PHE A 92 -16.71 23.57 -6.09
C PHE A 92 -17.80 24.30 -6.87
N ILE A 93 -17.77 24.22 -8.19
CA ILE A 93 -18.78 24.86 -9.07
C ILE A 93 -20.16 24.20 -8.91
N ALA A 94 -20.20 22.88 -8.65
CA ALA A 94 -21.43 22.16 -8.32
C ALA A 94 -21.98 22.48 -6.92
N GLY A 95 -21.26 23.27 -6.10
CA GLY A 95 -21.70 23.67 -4.76
C GLY A 95 -21.50 22.61 -3.68
N GLU A 96 -20.67 21.60 -3.91
CA GLU A 96 -20.45 20.50 -2.98
C GLU A 96 -19.63 20.91 -1.75
N TYR A 97 -18.89 22.03 -1.82
CA TYR A 97 -18.13 22.55 -0.70
C TYR A 97 -17.92 24.06 -0.76
N MET A 98 -17.53 24.63 0.37
CA MET A 98 -17.19 26.03 0.51
C MET A 98 -15.70 26.17 0.89
N MET A 99 -15.08 27.30 0.55
CA MET A 99 -13.73 27.63 0.99
C MET A 99 -13.55 29.14 1.25
N THR A 100 -12.43 29.49 1.87
CA THR A 100 -12.13 30.88 2.19
C THR A 100 -11.34 31.53 1.04
N PHE A 101 -11.88 32.61 0.47
CA PHE A 101 -11.22 33.49 -0.50
C PHE A 101 -11.05 34.87 0.13
N ASP A 102 -9.82 35.37 0.21
CA ASP A 102 -9.51 36.69 0.77
C ASP A 102 -10.17 36.94 2.14
N GLY A 103 -10.18 35.91 3.01
CA GLY A 103 -10.74 35.96 4.35
C GLY A 103 -12.27 35.72 4.43
N ASN A 104 -12.97 35.56 3.32
CA ASN A 104 -14.42 35.32 3.28
C ASN A 104 -14.71 33.86 2.92
N LEU A 105 -15.54 33.19 3.70
CA LEU A 105 -16.03 31.83 3.40
C LEU A 105 -17.12 31.91 2.33
N LEU A 106 -16.85 31.38 1.15
CA LEU A 106 -17.74 31.44 -0.02
C LEU A 106 -17.95 30.05 -0.62
N GLY A 107 -19.20 29.73 -0.95
CA GLY A 107 -19.54 28.70 -1.91
C GLY A 107 -19.79 29.35 -3.27
N PHE A 108 -19.68 28.58 -4.34
CA PHE A 108 -19.81 29.10 -5.71
C PHE A 108 -21.16 29.84 -5.93
N GLU A 109 -22.24 29.32 -5.39
CA GLU A 109 -23.56 29.95 -5.51
C GLU A 109 -23.65 31.35 -4.87
N ASN A 110 -22.91 31.55 -3.78
CA ASN A 110 -22.89 32.79 -3.01
C ASN A 110 -21.97 33.88 -3.58
N MET A 111 -21.25 33.57 -4.65
CA MET A 111 -20.35 34.51 -5.34
C MET A 111 -21.14 35.49 -6.22
N THR A 112 -20.60 36.69 -6.37
CA THR A 112 -21.06 37.66 -7.38
C THR A 112 -20.76 37.15 -8.77
N ASP A 113 -21.47 37.65 -9.79
CA ASP A 113 -21.26 37.28 -11.19
C ASP A 113 -19.80 37.54 -11.65
N THR A 114 -19.21 38.64 -11.19
CA THR A 114 -17.79 38.95 -11.47
C THR A 114 -16.85 37.89 -10.89
N GLN A 115 -17.12 37.44 -9.68
CA GLN A 115 -16.32 36.39 -9.01
C GLN A 115 -16.51 35.02 -9.69
N LYS A 116 -17.75 34.68 -10.03
CA LYS A 116 -18.06 33.45 -10.78
C LYS A 116 -17.36 33.44 -12.13
N ASN A 117 -17.46 34.52 -12.90
CA ASN A 117 -16.83 34.62 -14.20
C ASN A 117 -15.30 34.57 -14.12
N ARG A 118 -14.68 35.15 -13.07
CA ARG A 118 -13.24 35.03 -12.83
C ARG A 118 -12.77 33.57 -12.77
N ILE A 119 -13.55 32.69 -12.12
CA ILE A 119 -13.26 31.25 -12.03
C ILE A 119 -13.62 30.55 -13.34
N LEU A 120 -14.81 30.80 -13.87
CA LEU A 120 -15.34 30.11 -15.04
C LEU A 120 -14.54 30.37 -16.32
N ASP A 121 -14.02 31.59 -16.48
CA ASP A 121 -13.26 32.01 -17.66
C ASP A 121 -11.75 31.70 -17.55
N TYR A 122 -11.33 31.12 -16.39
CA TYR A 122 -9.96 30.63 -16.24
C TYR A 122 -9.66 29.55 -17.28
N THR A 123 -8.53 29.69 -17.99
CA THR A 123 -8.15 28.80 -19.08
C THR A 123 -7.17 27.75 -18.61
N LEU A 124 -7.59 26.50 -18.69
CA LEU A 124 -6.78 25.31 -18.43
C LEU A 124 -5.96 24.95 -19.68
N GLN A 125 -4.74 24.52 -19.47
CA GLN A 125 -3.88 23.99 -20.53
C GLN A 125 -4.03 22.46 -20.57
N VAL A 126 -4.61 21.95 -21.66
CA VAL A 126 -4.93 20.53 -21.80
C VAL A 126 -4.18 19.94 -22.99
N TYR A 127 -3.36 18.93 -22.76
CA TYR A 127 -2.79 18.12 -23.82
C TYR A 127 -3.77 16.99 -24.19
N ILE A 128 -4.24 16.98 -25.44
CA ILE A 128 -5.03 15.89 -25.99
C ILE A 128 -4.10 14.90 -26.68
N CYS A 129 -4.05 13.67 -26.17
CA CYS A 129 -3.18 12.60 -26.64
C CYS A 129 -3.98 11.61 -27.50
N GLU A 130 -3.43 11.22 -28.64
CA GLU A 130 -4.00 10.23 -29.55
C GLU A 130 -2.91 9.23 -29.96
N GLY A 131 -3.20 7.91 -29.82
CA GLY A 131 -2.24 6.85 -30.11
C GLY A 131 -2.76 5.49 -29.71
N THR A 132 -1.93 4.46 -29.83
CA THR A 132 -2.26 3.09 -29.39
C THR A 132 -2.33 3.02 -27.86
N ASP A 133 -2.98 1.99 -27.32
CA ASP A 133 -3.09 1.81 -25.87
C ASP A 133 -1.71 1.59 -25.22
N GLU A 134 -0.79 0.94 -25.92
CA GLU A 134 0.59 0.77 -25.46
C GLU A 134 1.34 2.11 -25.37
N GLU A 135 1.21 2.98 -26.38
CA GLU A 135 1.80 4.33 -26.36
C GLU A 135 1.21 5.20 -25.27
N LYS A 136 -0.11 5.16 -25.09
CA LYS A 136 -0.82 5.89 -24.03
C LYS A 136 -0.36 5.44 -22.65
N LEU A 137 -0.23 4.13 -22.43
CA LEU A 137 0.23 3.55 -21.17
C LEU A 137 1.67 3.94 -20.85
N LYS A 138 2.57 3.82 -21.83
CA LYS A 138 3.97 4.22 -21.67
C LYS A 138 4.09 5.71 -21.34
N TRP A 139 3.30 6.53 -22.00
CA TRP A 139 3.24 7.98 -21.73
C TRP A 139 2.68 8.27 -20.34
N PHE A 140 1.62 7.58 -19.93
CA PHE A 140 1.04 7.70 -18.61
C PHE A 140 2.03 7.39 -17.49
N GLN A 141 2.85 6.36 -17.66
CA GLN A 141 3.95 6.07 -16.73
C GLN A 141 4.95 7.23 -16.65
N THR A 142 5.23 7.88 -17.79
CA THR A 142 6.21 8.96 -17.89
C THR A 142 5.73 10.25 -17.21
N ILE A 143 4.47 10.67 -17.44
CA ILE A 143 3.94 11.93 -16.89
C ILE A 143 3.70 11.87 -15.38
N ASN A 144 3.42 10.69 -14.83
CA ASN A 144 3.22 10.52 -13.39
C ASN A 144 4.50 10.69 -12.54
N ILE A 145 5.67 10.88 -13.17
CA ILE A 145 6.93 11.16 -12.48
C ILE A 145 6.90 12.52 -11.75
N ALA A 146 6.10 13.49 -12.22
CA ALA A 146 6.08 14.87 -11.73
C ALA A 146 4.93 15.19 -10.75
N GLY A 147 3.96 14.28 -10.54
CA GLY A 147 2.77 14.49 -9.70
C GLY A 147 2.64 13.55 -8.52
N GLU A 148 1.43 13.32 -8.02
CA GLU A 148 1.15 12.21 -7.10
C GLU A 148 1.33 10.89 -7.88
N LYS A 149 2.48 10.24 -7.67
CA LYS A 149 2.86 9.02 -8.37
C LYS A 149 1.77 7.96 -8.23
N LEU A 150 1.38 7.37 -9.35
CA LEU A 150 0.61 6.14 -9.34
C LEU A 150 1.42 5.03 -8.68
N THR A 151 0.75 4.21 -7.92
CA THR A 151 1.32 2.95 -7.44
C THR A 151 1.46 1.97 -8.60
N GLU A 152 2.33 0.99 -8.46
CA GLU A 152 2.47 -0.06 -9.47
C GLU A 152 1.14 -0.79 -9.72
N GLN A 153 0.34 -0.97 -8.66
CA GLN A 153 -0.97 -1.61 -8.79
C GLN A 153 -1.98 -0.74 -9.55
N GLU A 154 -1.93 0.59 -9.43
CA GLU A 154 -2.77 1.48 -10.26
C GLU A 154 -2.41 1.35 -11.74
N ILE A 155 -1.12 1.22 -12.06
CA ILE A 155 -0.64 0.95 -13.43
C ILE A 155 -1.14 -0.41 -13.93
N ARG A 156 -1.01 -1.48 -13.12
CA ARG A 156 -1.54 -2.81 -13.46
C ARG A 156 -3.06 -2.78 -13.71
N ASN A 157 -3.81 -2.03 -12.91
CA ASN A 157 -5.25 -1.86 -13.09
C ASN A 157 -5.61 -1.24 -14.44
N ALA A 158 -4.76 -0.32 -14.97
CA ALA A 158 -4.94 0.27 -16.29
C ALA A 158 -4.64 -0.74 -17.42
N ILE A 159 -3.56 -1.51 -17.26
CA ILE A 159 -3.15 -2.53 -18.25
C ILE A 159 -4.20 -3.65 -18.36
N TYR A 160 -4.64 -4.16 -17.22
CA TYR A 160 -5.56 -5.31 -17.13
C TYR A 160 -7.00 -4.84 -16.84
N THR A 161 -7.40 -3.71 -17.45
CA THR A 161 -8.77 -3.21 -17.32
C THR A 161 -9.77 -4.22 -17.88
N GLY A 162 -10.81 -4.54 -17.11
CA GLY A 162 -11.85 -5.49 -17.48
C GLY A 162 -12.94 -5.61 -16.43
N GLN A 163 -13.90 -6.49 -16.68
CA GLN A 163 -14.99 -6.75 -15.75
C GLN A 163 -14.45 -7.33 -14.43
N TRP A 164 -13.52 -8.24 -14.51
CA TRP A 164 -12.85 -8.84 -13.35
C TRP A 164 -12.17 -7.78 -12.47
N THR A 165 -11.33 -6.91 -13.04
CA THR A 165 -10.65 -5.84 -12.30
C THR A 165 -11.66 -4.89 -11.64
N THR A 166 -12.77 -4.57 -12.34
CA THR A 166 -13.84 -3.73 -11.79
C THR A 166 -14.48 -4.39 -10.57
N GLN A 167 -14.78 -5.68 -10.61
CA GLN A 167 -15.36 -6.43 -9.50
C GLN A 167 -14.37 -6.57 -8.32
N ALA A 168 -13.09 -6.82 -8.60
CA ALA A 168 -12.04 -6.86 -7.58
C ALA A 168 -11.92 -5.51 -6.86
N LYS A 169 -11.86 -4.40 -7.59
CA LYS A 169 -11.78 -3.05 -7.01
C LYS A 169 -12.96 -2.70 -6.09
N ARG A 170 -14.16 -3.19 -6.38
CA ARG A 170 -15.32 -3.01 -5.48
C ARG A 170 -15.06 -3.57 -4.09
N ARG A 171 -14.37 -4.71 -4.01
CA ARG A 171 -14.11 -5.42 -2.76
C ARG A 171 -12.85 -4.94 -2.04
N PHE A 172 -11.83 -4.49 -2.78
CA PHE A 172 -10.50 -4.22 -2.25
C PHE A 172 -10.06 -2.76 -2.26
N SER A 173 -10.63 -1.91 -3.12
CA SER A 173 -10.01 -0.63 -3.50
C SER A 173 -10.88 0.61 -3.19
N LYS A 174 -11.98 0.46 -2.47
CA LYS A 174 -12.85 1.58 -2.07
C LYS A 174 -12.67 1.91 -0.58
N SER A 175 -12.93 3.16 -0.22
CA SER A 175 -12.99 3.56 1.18
C SER A 175 -14.03 2.70 1.92
N GLY A 176 -13.63 2.10 3.04
CA GLY A 176 -14.52 1.24 3.84
C GLY A 176 -14.99 -0.03 3.14
N CYS A 177 -14.28 -0.51 2.11
CA CYS A 177 -14.59 -1.74 1.38
C CYS A 177 -14.61 -2.97 2.30
N VAL A 178 -15.20 -4.06 1.82
CA VAL A 178 -15.34 -5.28 2.62
C VAL A 178 -14.00 -5.90 2.99
N ALA A 179 -12.98 -5.82 2.14
CA ALA A 179 -11.63 -6.30 2.45
C ALA A 179 -11.01 -5.50 3.61
N TYR A 180 -11.20 -4.18 3.65
CA TYR A 180 -10.73 -3.35 4.76
C TYR A 180 -11.44 -3.71 6.06
N LYS A 181 -12.77 -3.90 6.02
CA LYS A 181 -13.55 -4.23 7.22
C LYS A 181 -13.09 -5.51 7.92
N ILE A 182 -12.71 -6.54 7.17
CA ILE A 182 -12.28 -7.81 7.75
C ILE A 182 -10.76 -7.91 7.94
N GLY A 183 -9.95 -7.16 7.17
CA GLY A 183 -8.49 -7.25 7.13
C GLY A 183 -7.75 -6.18 7.93
N SER A 184 -8.39 -5.09 8.34
CA SER A 184 -7.72 -3.91 8.92
C SER A 184 -7.00 -4.14 10.25
N ASP A 185 -7.31 -5.20 10.96
CA ASP A 185 -6.60 -5.61 12.17
C ASP A 185 -5.31 -6.41 11.87
N TYR A 186 -5.19 -6.94 10.65
CA TYR A 186 -4.14 -7.87 10.22
C TYR A 186 -3.23 -7.31 9.14
N MET A 187 -3.63 -6.23 8.47
CA MET A 187 -2.92 -5.64 7.34
C MET A 187 -2.69 -4.15 7.54
N THR A 188 -1.61 -3.64 6.94
CA THR A 188 -1.34 -2.20 6.80
C THR A 188 -1.80 -1.71 5.42
N GLY A 189 -1.76 -0.39 5.24
CA GLY A 189 -2.03 0.26 3.96
C GLY A 189 -3.45 0.80 3.83
N SER A 190 -3.73 1.37 2.68
CA SER A 190 -4.99 2.04 2.32
C SER A 190 -5.64 1.37 1.12
N PRO A 191 -6.91 0.98 1.20
CA PRO A 191 -7.64 0.45 0.05
C PRO A 191 -7.61 1.40 -1.15
N ILE A 192 -7.74 2.71 -0.92
CA ILE A 192 -7.74 3.73 -1.98
C ILE A 192 -6.40 3.75 -2.73
N ARG A 193 -5.29 3.49 -2.03
CA ARG A 193 -3.94 3.36 -2.61
C ARG A 193 -3.68 1.98 -3.21
N GLN A 194 -4.69 1.12 -3.27
CA GLN A 194 -4.67 -0.24 -3.82
C GLN A 194 -3.89 -1.27 -2.98
N ASP A 195 -3.41 -0.90 -1.78
CA ASP A 195 -2.55 -1.77 -0.96
C ASP A 195 -3.21 -3.11 -0.61
N TYR A 196 -4.52 -3.11 -0.32
CA TYR A 196 -5.28 -4.34 -0.04
C TYR A 196 -5.43 -5.22 -1.28
N PHE A 197 -5.66 -4.61 -2.44
CA PHE A 197 -5.78 -5.33 -3.71
C PHE A 197 -4.45 -5.94 -4.12
N GLU A 198 -3.39 -5.16 -4.10
CA GLU A 198 -2.03 -5.62 -4.43
C GLU A 198 -1.58 -6.76 -3.50
N THR A 199 -1.84 -6.63 -2.20
CA THR A 199 -1.49 -7.66 -1.22
C THR A 199 -2.26 -8.97 -1.47
N ALA A 200 -3.58 -8.89 -1.74
CA ALA A 200 -4.38 -10.08 -2.05
C ALA A 200 -3.90 -10.77 -3.34
N LEU A 201 -3.55 -9.98 -4.37
CA LEU A 201 -2.99 -10.49 -5.63
C LEU A 201 -1.65 -11.18 -5.43
N ARG A 202 -0.77 -10.60 -4.64
CA ARG A 202 0.55 -11.17 -4.33
C ARG A 202 0.41 -12.49 -3.57
N TRP A 203 -0.49 -12.56 -2.61
CA TRP A 203 -0.74 -13.77 -1.84
C TRP A 203 -1.32 -14.91 -2.68
N ILE A 204 -2.33 -14.66 -3.51
CA ILE A 204 -2.91 -15.70 -4.38
C ILE A 204 -1.95 -16.07 -5.51
N GLY A 205 -1.17 -15.09 -6.03
CA GLY A 205 -0.11 -15.35 -6.99
C GLY A 205 0.92 -16.32 -6.44
N ASP A 206 1.41 -16.12 -5.21
CA ASP A 206 2.33 -17.03 -4.52
C ASP A 206 1.71 -18.44 -4.40
N ALA A 207 0.44 -18.55 -4.01
CA ALA A 207 -0.26 -19.84 -3.92
C ALA A 207 -0.32 -20.61 -5.25
N GLN A 208 -0.33 -19.90 -6.36
CA GLN A 208 -0.43 -20.47 -7.72
C GLN A 208 0.90 -20.48 -8.49
N GLY A 209 1.99 -19.98 -7.91
CA GLY A 209 3.29 -19.83 -8.57
C GLY A 209 3.27 -18.81 -9.71
N LEU A 210 2.46 -17.75 -9.59
CA LEU A 210 2.28 -16.70 -10.58
C LEU A 210 2.74 -15.33 -10.03
N THR A 211 3.22 -14.46 -10.93
CA THR A 211 3.36 -13.04 -10.60
C THR A 211 1.98 -12.35 -10.58
N ILE A 212 1.89 -11.16 -10.01
CA ILE A 212 0.66 -10.36 -10.03
C ILE A 212 0.18 -10.13 -11.47
N GLU A 213 1.10 -9.79 -12.37
CA GLU A 213 0.82 -9.54 -13.78
C GLU A 213 0.27 -10.79 -14.48
N GLN A 214 0.88 -11.95 -14.23
CA GLN A 214 0.42 -13.23 -14.79
C GLN A 214 -0.97 -13.60 -14.28
N TYR A 215 -1.22 -13.39 -12.98
CA TYR A 215 -2.54 -13.64 -12.41
C TYR A 215 -3.60 -12.70 -13.00
N MET A 216 -3.33 -11.39 -13.05
CA MET A 216 -4.26 -10.41 -13.62
C MET A 216 -4.52 -10.65 -15.12
N ALA A 217 -3.48 -10.97 -15.90
CA ALA A 217 -3.62 -11.29 -17.32
C ALA A 217 -4.51 -12.55 -17.56
N ARG A 218 -4.35 -13.57 -16.71
CA ARG A 218 -5.15 -14.80 -16.78
C ARG A 218 -6.64 -14.54 -16.55
N HIS A 219 -6.95 -13.67 -15.59
CA HIS A 219 -8.30 -13.42 -15.13
C HIS A 219 -8.97 -12.19 -15.77
N GLN A 220 -8.26 -11.42 -16.61
CA GLN A 220 -8.73 -10.15 -17.18
C GLN A 220 -10.14 -10.23 -17.79
N ASN A 221 -10.47 -11.34 -18.44
CA ASN A 221 -11.73 -11.55 -19.14
C ASN A 221 -12.78 -12.29 -18.30
N ASP A 222 -12.49 -12.62 -17.05
CA ASP A 222 -13.44 -13.29 -16.17
C ASP A 222 -14.58 -12.36 -15.77
N ARG A 223 -15.75 -12.92 -15.50
CA ARG A 223 -16.97 -12.17 -15.17
C ARG A 223 -16.92 -11.55 -13.78
N ASP A 224 -16.24 -12.20 -12.84
CA ASP A 224 -16.17 -11.83 -11.45
C ASP A 224 -14.77 -12.09 -10.86
N ALA A 225 -14.55 -11.61 -9.64
CA ALA A 225 -13.33 -11.82 -8.87
C ALA A 225 -13.61 -12.67 -7.61
N ASP A 226 -14.51 -13.64 -7.71
CA ASP A 226 -14.94 -14.44 -6.57
C ASP A 226 -13.82 -15.35 -6.06
N GLU A 227 -12.99 -15.89 -6.93
CA GLU A 227 -11.83 -16.71 -6.55
C GLU A 227 -10.87 -15.92 -5.65
N LEU A 228 -10.45 -14.73 -6.08
CA LEU A 228 -9.57 -13.85 -5.30
C LEU A 228 -10.21 -13.47 -3.96
N TRP A 229 -11.51 -13.16 -3.98
CA TRP A 229 -12.23 -12.78 -2.78
C TRP A 229 -12.35 -13.94 -1.78
N GLN A 230 -12.71 -15.12 -2.25
CA GLN A 230 -12.80 -16.32 -1.40
C GLN A 230 -11.44 -16.70 -0.81
N TYR A 231 -10.38 -16.62 -1.62
CA TYR A 231 -9.03 -16.84 -1.14
C TYR A 231 -8.66 -15.86 -0.01
N PHE A 232 -8.90 -14.57 -0.22
CA PHE A 232 -8.63 -13.55 0.79
C PHE A 232 -9.41 -13.80 2.09
N GLN A 233 -10.69 -14.12 1.99
CA GLN A 233 -11.51 -14.49 3.15
C GLN A 233 -10.95 -15.71 3.88
N ASN A 234 -10.53 -16.74 3.15
CA ASN A 234 -9.94 -17.94 3.74
C ASN A 234 -8.65 -17.63 4.50
N VAL A 235 -7.78 -16.76 3.95
CA VAL A 235 -6.58 -16.30 4.66
C VAL A 235 -6.95 -15.61 5.98
N ILE A 236 -7.83 -14.62 5.94
CA ILE A 236 -8.20 -13.86 7.15
C ILE A 236 -8.90 -14.76 8.17
N HIS A 237 -9.79 -15.64 7.73
CA HIS A 237 -10.46 -16.60 8.61
C HIS A 237 -9.46 -17.57 9.27
N TRP A 238 -8.50 -18.08 8.50
CA TRP A 238 -7.43 -18.93 9.02
C TRP A 238 -6.64 -18.22 10.12
N VAL A 239 -6.28 -16.95 9.93
CA VAL A 239 -5.61 -16.14 10.95
C VAL A 239 -6.45 -16.02 12.20
N GLN A 240 -7.76 -15.75 12.08
CA GLN A 240 -8.69 -15.60 13.20
C GLN A 240 -8.87 -16.89 14.00
N VAL A 241 -8.87 -18.03 13.33
CA VAL A 241 -8.99 -19.35 13.97
C VAL A 241 -7.73 -19.71 14.75
N HIS A 242 -6.53 -19.45 14.19
CA HIS A 242 -5.27 -19.84 14.82
C HIS A 242 -4.80 -18.84 15.87
N PHE A 243 -5.08 -17.54 15.69
CA PHE A 243 -4.62 -16.47 16.56
C PHE A 243 -5.80 -15.74 17.21
N THR A 244 -6.38 -16.35 18.22
CA THR A 244 -7.59 -15.84 18.92
C THR A 244 -7.34 -14.55 19.68
N LYS A 245 -6.08 -14.29 20.13
CA LYS A 245 -5.69 -13.04 20.76
C LYS A 245 -5.11 -12.06 19.74
N LEU A 246 -5.67 -10.85 19.70
CA LEU A 246 -5.29 -9.83 18.75
C LEU A 246 -4.09 -8.99 19.24
N TYR A 247 -3.02 -8.99 18.49
CA TYR A 247 -1.83 -8.15 18.65
C TYR A 247 -1.69 -7.23 17.42
N LYS A 248 -2.59 -6.23 17.31
CA LYS A 248 -2.78 -5.41 16.09
C LYS A 248 -1.50 -4.86 15.48
N LYS A 249 -0.59 -4.36 16.32
CA LYS A 249 0.65 -3.75 15.83
C LYS A 249 1.56 -4.76 15.16
N GLU A 250 1.77 -5.89 15.80
CA GLU A 250 2.68 -6.94 15.35
C GLU A 250 2.08 -7.73 14.21
N MET A 251 0.77 -8.02 14.26
CA MET A 251 0.03 -8.76 13.23
C MET A 251 -0.01 -8.01 11.89
N LYS A 252 -0.08 -6.69 11.90
CA LYS A 252 -0.07 -5.88 10.67
C LYS A 252 1.22 -5.94 9.87
N ALA A 253 2.31 -6.39 10.46
CA ALA A 253 3.60 -6.54 9.80
C ALA A 253 3.83 -7.96 9.22
N VAL A 254 2.81 -8.83 9.26
CA VAL A 254 2.91 -10.23 8.84
C VAL A 254 2.31 -10.42 7.45
N GLU A 255 2.99 -11.21 6.62
CA GLU A 255 2.53 -11.62 5.30
C GLU A 255 1.61 -12.85 5.40
N TRP A 256 0.39 -12.62 5.88
CA TRP A 256 -0.54 -13.69 6.25
C TRP A 256 -0.86 -14.68 5.14
N GLY A 257 -1.00 -14.20 3.90
CA GLY A 257 -1.26 -15.10 2.77
C GLY A 257 -0.09 -16.04 2.48
N LEU A 258 1.17 -15.58 2.67
CA LEU A 258 2.33 -16.44 2.49
C LEU A 258 2.41 -17.50 3.59
N LEU A 259 2.09 -17.14 4.84
CA LEU A 259 2.00 -18.10 5.92
C LEU A 259 0.87 -19.10 5.68
N TYR A 260 -0.32 -18.62 5.30
CA TYR A 260 -1.44 -19.47 4.93
C TYR A 260 -1.08 -20.47 3.85
N ASN A 261 -0.44 -20.03 2.78
CA ASN A 261 -0.03 -20.91 1.68
C ASN A 261 0.87 -22.05 2.13
N ARG A 262 1.78 -21.78 3.09
CA ARG A 262 2.72 -22.79 3.61
C ARG A 262 2.11 -23.70 4.66
N TYR A 263 1.28 -23.16 5.55
CA TYR A 263 0.93 -23.82 6.80
C TYR A 263 -0.56 -24.13 6.95
N LYS A 264 -1.43 -23.85 5.97
CA LYS A 264 -2.88 -24.06 6.07
C LYS A 264 -3.27 -25.52 6.37
N ASP A 265 -2.43 -26.47 5.95
CA ASP A 265 -2.68 -27.91 6.15
C ASP A 265 -1.92 -28.47 7.37
N THR A 266 -1.26 -27.60 8.16
CA THR A 266 -0.53 -28.00 9.38
C THR A 266 -1.50 -28.18 10.54
N ALA A 267 -1.51 -29.35 11.16
CA ALA A 267 -2.39 -29.66 12.27
C ALA A 267 -1.83 -29.09 13.59
N LEU A 268 -2.10 -27.82 13.89
CA LEU A 268 -1.80 -27.18 15.17
C LEU A 268 -3.08 -26.73 15.84
N THR A 269 -3.16 -26.86 17.17
CA THR A 269 -4.31 -26.38 17.93
C THR A 269 -4.18 -24.90 18.26
N ALA A 270 -5.27 -24.16 18.15
CA ALA A 270 -5.30 -22.72 18.48
C ALA A 270 -4.83 -22.43 19.91
N THR A 271 -5.09 -23.35 20.86
CA THR A 271 -4.65 -23.22 22.26
C THR A 271 -3.12 -23.27 22.36
N ALA A 272 -2.49 -24.28 21.77
CA ALA A 272 -1.02 -24.41 21.80
C ALA A 272 -0.33 -23.21 21.13
N ILE A 273 -0.85 -22.76 19.98
CA ILE A 273 -0.37 -21.54 19.31
C ILE A 273 -0.53 -20.32 20.22
N GLY A 274 -1.70 -20.15 20.84
CA GLY A 274 -2.01 -19.00 21.69
C GLY A 274 -1.10 -18.89 22.91
N ASP A 275 -0.83 -20.00 23.58
CA ASP A 275 0.05 -20.05 24.75
C ASP A 275 1.50 -19.71 24.36
N GLU A 276 1.99 -20.27 23.28
CA GLU A 276 3.36 -20.01 22.79
C GLU A 276 3.53 -18.57 22.32
N VAL A 277 2.58 -18.03 21.56
CA VAL A 277 2.56 -16.60 21.17
C VAL A 277 2.57 -15.73 22.42
N ALA A 278 1.74 -16.02 23.41
CA ALA A 278 1.66 -15.22 24.64
C ALA A 278 2.97 -15.28 25.45
N ARG A 279 3.64 -16.43 25.48
CA ARG A 279 4.96 -16.60 26.09
C ARG A 279 6.01 -15.74 25.40
N LEU A 280 6.13 -15.86 24.08
CA LEU A 280 7.12 -15.16 23.26
C LEU A 280 6.88 -13.63 23.21
N MET A 281 5.65 -13.17 23.23
CA MET A 281 5.33 -11.74 23.33
C MET A 281 5.86 -11.09 24.62
N ARG A 282 5.96 -11.85 25.71
CA ARG A 282 6.51 -11.39 26.99
C ARG A 282 8.03 -11.53 27.09
N ASP A 283 8.64 -12.33 26.22
CA ASP A 283 10.07 -12.57 26.26
C ASP A 283 10.86 -11.34 25.73
N SER A 284 11.68 -10.73 26.59
CA SER A 284 12.49 -9.55 26.28
C SER A 284 13.60 -9.83 25.25
N ASP A 285 14.01 -11.07 25.08
CA ASP A 285 15.06 -11.46 24.14
C ASP A 285 14.52 -11.56 22.71
N VAL A 286 13.20 -11.70 22.52
CA VAL A 286 12.55 -11.67 21.21
C VAL A 286 12.40 -10.22 20.73
N GLN A 287 13.24 -9.79 19.77
CA GLN A 287 13.24 -8.43 19.24
C GLN A 287 12.20 -8.23 18.14
N LYS A 288 12.04 -9.20 17.25
CA LYS A 288 11.09 -9.15 16.13
C LYS A 288 9.78 -9.86 16.50
N LYS A 289 8.90 -9.14 17.21
CA LYS A 289 7.62 -9.71 17.68
C LYS A 289 6.69 -10.18 16.57
N SER A 290 6.74 -9.57 15.37
CA SER A 290 5.97 -10.05 14.20
C SER A 290 6.44 -11.41 13.69
N GLY A 291 7.68 -11.77 13.91
CA GLY A 291 8.21 -13.08 13.51
C GLY A 291 7.70 -14.25 14.35
N ILE A 292 7.10 -13.96 15.53
CA ILE A 292 6.51 -14.98 16.39
C ILE A 292 5.41 -15.77 15.65
N PHE A 293 4.66 -15.09 14.79
CA PHE A 293 3.55 -15.71 14.06
C PHE A 293 3.99 -16.73 12.99
N GLU A 294 5.20 -16.64 12.49
CA GLU A 294 5.80 -17.65 11.61
C GLU A 294 6.51 -18.72 12.45
N TYR A 295 7.27 -18.31 13.47
CA TYR A 295 8.00 -19.20 14.37
C TYR A 295 7.15 -20.31 14.97
N VAL A 296 5.90 -20.05 15.34
CA VAL A 296 5.03 -21.06 15.96
C VAL A 296 4.70 -22.23 15.04
N PHE A 297 4.96 -22.11 13.74
CA PHE A 297 4.75 -23.19 12.75
C PHE A 297 6.02 -23.98 12.45
N ASP A 298 7.18 -23.34 12.34
CA ASP A 298 8.43 -24.00 11.91
C ASP A 298 9.54 -24.02 12.96
N HIS A 299 9.36 -23.30 14.07
CA HIS A 299 10.31 -23.15 15.16
C HIS A 299 11.70 -22.60 14.72
N ASP A 300 11.74 -21.87 13.58
CA ASP A 300 12.97 -21.22 13.14
C ASP A 300 13.22 -19.93 13.93
N ILE A 301 14.21 -19.95 14.81
CA ILE A 301 14.59 -18.81 15.66
C ILE A 301 14.99 -17.55 14.88
N ARG A 302 15.36 -17.69 13.60
CA ARG A 302 15.72 -16.55 12.73
C ARG A 302 14.55 -15.58 12.57
N HIS A 303 13.32 -16.06 12.67
CA HIS A 303 12.13 -15.20 12.61
C HIS A 303 12.03 -14.25 13.81
N LEU A 304 12.55 -14.64 14.96
CA LEU A 304 12.40 -13.92 16.23
C LEU A 304 13.39 -12.76 16.40
N GLY A 305 14.50 -12.78 15.65
CA GLY A 305 15.56 -11.79 15.82
C GLY A 305 16.03 -11.73 17.28
N ILE A 306 16.50 -12.85 17.81
CA ILE A 306 16.91 -12.95 19.21
C ILE A 306 17.94 -11.88 19.54
N ARG A 307 17.81 -11.25 20.69
CA ARG A 307 18.68 -10.20 21.18
C ARG A 307 20.14 -10.69 21.18
N ALA A 308 21.01 -9.94 20.54
CA ALA A 308 22.45 -10.17 20.63
C ALA A 308 22.98 -9.60 21.95
N PHE A 309 24.08 -10.19 22.45
CA PHE A 309 24.81 -9.60 23.55
C PHE A 309 25.37 -8.23 23.15
N ASP A 310 25.20 -7.24 24.01
CA ASP A 310 25.75 -5.91 23.79
C ASP A 310 27.29 -5.87 24.00
N ASP A 311 27.92 -4.78 23.59
CA ASP A 311 29.35 -4.66 23.60
C ASP A 311 29.94 -4.60 25.02
N ASN A 312 29.19 -4.13 26.01
CA ASN A 312 29.62 -4.15 27.40
C ASN A 312 29.65 -5.57 27.94
N THR A 313 28.60 -6.35 27.68
CA THR A 313 28.54 -7.77 28.03
C THR A 313 29.67 -8.56 27.36
N LYS A 314 29.92 -8.35 26.05
CA LYS A 314 31.03 -8.97 25.34
C LYS A 314 32.38 -8.65 25.98
N ARG A 315 32.62 -7.38 26.32
CA ARG A 315 33.84 -6.94 26.99
C ARG A 315 33.99 -7.57 28.36
N GLU A 316 32.93 -7.52 29.18
CA GLU A 316 32.94 -8.14 30.51
C GLU A 316 33.30 -9.63 30.46
N VAL A 317 32.65 -10.37 29.54
CA VAL A 317 32.88 -11.81 29.40
C VAL A 317 34.25 -12.10 28.82
N TYR A 318 34.75 -11.30 27.87
CA TYR A 318 36.09 -11.41 27.33
C TYR A 318 37.18 -11.25 28.43
N GLU A 319 37.06 -10.21 29.27
CA GLU A 319 38.00 -9.99 30.40
C GLU A 319 37.91 -11.13 31.43
N ARG A 320 36.68 -11.58 31.75
CA ARG A 320 36.48 -12.73 32.65
C ARG A 320 37.10 -14.01 32.13
N GLN A 321 37.16 -14.20 30.82
CA GLN A 321 37.77 -15.35 30.16
C GLN A 321 39.28 -15.15 29.83
N GLU A 322 39.83 -13.97 30.17
CA GLU A 322 41.24 -13.61 29.86
C GLU A 322 41.58 -13.80 28.37
N GLY A 323 40.58 -13.57 27.47
CA GLY A 323 40.74 -13.78 26.02
C GLY A 323 40.86 -15.24 25.58
N ILE A 324 40.63 -16.20 26.48
CA ILE A 324 40.75 -17.63 26.18
C ILE A 324 39.42 -18.19 25.69
N CYS A 325 39.43 -18.83 24.52
CA CYS A 325 38.27 -19.55 24.01
C CYS A 325 38.01 -20.82 24.83
N PRO A 326 36.84 -20.97 25.49
CA PRO A 326 36.61 -22.13 26.38
C PRO A 326 36.54 -23.47 25.66
N LEU A 327 36.32 -23.49 24.33
CA LEU A 327 36.23 -24.73 23.56
C LEU A 327 37.61 -25.24 23.06
N CYS A 328 38.51 -24.36 22.67
CA CYS A 328 39.82 -24.77 22.16
C CYS A 328 41.01 -24.42 23.06
N GLY A 329 40.79 -23.67 24.14
CA GLY A 329 41.81 -23.26 25.11
C GLY A 329 42.88 -22.28 24.58
N ARG A 330 42.69 -21.74 23.37
CA ARG A 330 43.64 -20.78 22.75
C ARG A 330 43.23 -19.34 23.07
N HIS A 331 44.23 -18.47 23.19
CA HIS A 331 44.03 -17.03 23.40
C HIS A 331 43.80 -16.30 22.06
N PHE A 332 42.87 -15.34 22.04
CA PHE A 332 42.49 -14.51 20.89
C PHE A 332 42.26 -13.07 21.33
N GLY A 333 42.45 -12.10 20.44
CA GLY A 333 41.95 -10.73 20.62
C GLY A 333 40.42 -10.69 20.56
N ILE A 334 39.79 -9.69 21.22
CA ILE A 334 38.35 -9.59 21.33
C ILE A 334 37.68 -9.49 19.93
N GLU A 335 38.34 -8.86 18.96
CA GLU A 335 37.88 -8.74 17.57
C GLU A 335 37.91 -10.07 16.80
N GLN A 336 38.57 -11.11 17.33
CA GLN A 336 38.66 -12.46 16.78
C GLN A 336 37.63 -13.41 17.42
N MET A 337 36.91 -12.93 18.42
CA MET A 337 35.93 -13.71 19.17
C MET A 337 34.50 -13.20 18.92
N GLU A 338 33.54 -14.09 19.10
CA GLU A 338 32.10 -13.82 18.96
C GLU A 338 31.41 -14.29 20.23
N ALA A 339 30.42 -13.46 20.66
CA ALA A 339 29.61 -13.82 21.81
C ALA A 339 28.56 -14.88 21.39
N ASP A 340 28.44 -15.89 22.23
CA ASP A 340 27.55 -17.01 22.06
C ASP A 340 26.86 -17.37 23.37
N HIS A 341 25.67 -17.98 23.31
CA HIS A 341 25.00 -18.46 24.49
C HIS A 341 25.59 -19.77 24.99
N ILE A 342 25.94 -19.88 26.30
CA ILE A 342 26.36 -21.13 26.92
C ILE A 342 25.23 -22.15 26.78
N THR A 343 24.05 -21.83 27.30
CA THR A 343 22.81 -22.56 27.07
C THR A 343 22.04 -21.86 25.95
N PRO A 344 21.74 -22.52 24.82
CA PRO A 344 20.99 -21.95 23.72
C PRO A 344 19.66 -21.34 24.15
N TRP A 345 19.23 -20.25 23.49
CA TRP A 345 17.95 -19.62 23.82
C TRP A 345 16.77 -20.60 23.70
N VAL A 346 16.77 -21.49 22.70
CA VAL A 346 15.76 -22.54 22.50
C VAL A 346 15.67 -23.53 23.68
N GLU A 347 16.73 -23.68 24.44
CA GLU A 347 16.81 -24.52 25.65
C GLU A 347 16.55 -23.71 26.94
N GLY A 348 16.07 -22.49 26.81
CA GLY A 348 15.74 -21.59 27.92
C GLY A 348 16.86 -20.67 28.39
N GLY A 349 17.99 -20.64 27.69
CA GLY A 349 19.09 -19.70 27.96
C GLY A 349 18.67 -18.26 27.73
N ARG A 350 19.07 -17.34 28.62
CA ARG A 350 18.79 -15.91 28.53
C ARG A 350 19.99 -15.14 27.96
N THR A 351 19.72 -13.99 27.31
CA THR A 351 20.78 -13.08 26.82
C THR A 351 21.25 -12.18 27.97
N VAL A 352 22.00 -12.79 28.90
CA VAL A 352 22.61 -12.15 30.09
C VAL A 352 24.07 -12.58 30.21
N ALA A 353 24.89 -11.78 30.93
CA ALA A 353 26.34 -11.99 31.04
C ALA A 353 26.71 -13.39 31.60
N GLU A 354 25.90 -13.95 32.51
CA GLU A 354 26.09 -15.26 33.11
C GLU A 354 25.95 -16.40 32.09
N ASN A 355 25.11 -16.20 31.06
CA ASN A 355 24.90 -17.17 29.97
C ASN A 355 25.65 -16.81 28.69
N CYS A 356 26.59 -15.86 28.77
CA CYS A 356 27.42 -15.45 27.65
C CYS A 356 28.80 -16.09 27.73
N GLN A 357 29.32 -16.58 26.61
CA GLN A 357 30.69 -16.97 26.41
C GLN A 357 31.24 -16.31 25.16
N MET A 358 32.53 -16.00 25.19
CA MET A 358 33.26 -15.53 24.02
C MET A 358 33.99 -16.73 23.37
N LEU A 359 33.62 -17.06 22.14
CA LEU A 359 34.23 -18.13 21.35
C LEU A 359 35.06 -17.56 20.21
N CYS A 360 36.15 -18.18 19.86
CA CYS A 360 36.83 -17.86 18.60
C CYS A 360 35.90 -18.20 17.41
N ARG A 361 35.99 -17.48 16.33
CA ARG A 361 35.13 -17.64 15.14
C ARG A 361 35.06 -19.08 14.64
N GLU A 362 36.17 -19.82 14.70
CA GLU A 362 36.21 -21.21 14.27
C GLU A 362 35.37 -22.13 15.18
N CYS A 363 35.51 -21.97 16.51
CA CYS A 363 34.71 -22.75 17.47
C CYS A 363 33.24 -22.37 17.46
N ASN A 364 32.93 -21.09 17.28
CA ASN A 364 31.55 -20.62 17.19
C ASN A 364 30.85 -21.25 15.98
N ARG A 365 31.47 -21.24 14.79
CA ARG A 365 30.91 -21.86 13.58
C ARG A 365 30.73 -23.38 13.70
N ARG A 366 31.52 -24.07 14.52
CA ARG A 366 31.34 -25.52 14.74
C ARG A 366 30.27 -25.85 15.75
N LYS A 367 29.95 -24.92 16.64
CA LYS A 367 28.87 -25.07 17.64
C LYS A 367 27.49 -24.79 17.01
N SER A 368 27.42 -23.84 16.06
CA SER A 368 26.22 -23.51 15.30
C SER A 368 25.97 -24.58 14.22
#